data_2d4086994799d08c8c234d4f3b501609
#
_entry.id   2d4086994799d08c8c234d4f3b501609
#
_cell.length_a   1.000
_cell.length_b   1.000
_cell.length_c   1.000
_cell.angle_alpha   90.00
_cell.angle_beta   90.00
_cell.angle_gamma   90.00
#
_symmetry.space_group_name_H-M   'P 1'
#
loop_
_entity.id
_entity.type
_entity.pdbx_description
1 polymer ?
#
loop_
_entity_poly.entity_id
_entity_poly.type
_entity_poly.pdbx_seq_one_letter_code
_entity_poly.pdbx_strand_id
1 'polypeptide(L)'
;MINYIKKPQFVLFITILIIGCEYKSTKAINYEYSRIDISKNTDVDSTIASFIKPYTENLDKSIHRVLSYAPKTMHKKDGEMESTIGNLMADAIMEEVSPLFHSKTKNKIDFCLLNYGGIRDRIEKGNVTVKTAYKIMPFENSVVVLKMSGKKVKKLFLYLSKYQKAHPISGVRVNISEQEINATIQGKKFDPLQSYYVATSDYLFRGGDQMVFFENPEEIHYTNYKIRSVLIDYFSKKDTLRSTLDQRLVLNKNS
;
A
#
# COMPACT_ATOMS: atom_id res chain seq x y z
N MET A 1 -44.99 -28.05 46.45
CA MET A 1 -45.26 -26.88 47.32
C MET A 1 -44.78 -25.64 46.64
N ILE A 2 -45.69 -24.87 46.07
CA ILE A 2 -45.34 -23.57 45.42
C ILE A 2 -45.43 -22.52 46.51
N ASN A 3 -44.28 -21.97 46.91
CA ASN A 3 -44.24 -20.87 47.88
C ASN A 3 -44.80 -19.59 47.25
N TYR A 4 -45.96 -19.16 47.73
CA TYR A 4 -46.57 -17.89 47.41
C TYR A 4 -45.68 -16.76 47.93
N ILE A 5 -44.96 -16.08 47.03
CA ILE A 5 -44.32 -14.81 47.34
C ILE A 5 -45.43 -13.81 47.70
N LYS A 6 -45.39 -13.28 48.92
CA LYS A 6 -46.44 -12.39 49.44
C LYS A 6 -46.53 -11.15 48.51
N LYS A 7 -47.74 -10.89 47.98
CA LYS A 7 -48.02 -9.84 47.00
C LYS A 7 -47.35 -8.48 47.27
N PRO A 8 -47.23 -7.97 48.53
CA PRO A 8 -46.57 -6.70 48.80
C PRO A 8 -45.05 -6.73 48.52
N GLN A 9 -44.37 -7.86 48.73
CA GLN A 9 -42.95 -7.99 48.45
C GLN A 9 -42.64 -8.02 46.95
N PHE A 10 -43.50 -8.54 46.14
CA PHE A 10 -43.38 -8.54 44.67
C PHE A 10 -43.59 -7.15 44.08
N VAL A 11 -44.58 -6.41 44.62
CA VAL A 11 -44.84 -5.00 44.21
C VAL A 11 -43.67 -4.11 44.59
N LEU A 12 -43.09 -4.27 45.80
CA LEU A 12 -41.92 -3.50 46.24
C LEU A 12 -40.70 -3.78 45.35
N PHE A 13 -40.49 -5.01 44.89
CA PHE A 13 -39.38 -5.36 44.02
C PHE A 13 -39.53 -4.78 42.61
N ILE A 14 -40.75 -4.70 42.07
CA ILE A 14 -41.04 -4.04 40.80
C ILE A 14 -40.85 -2.52 40.90
N THR A 15 -41.21 -1.91 42.01
CA THR A 15 -41.06 -0.45 42.22
C THR A 15 -39.58 -0.06 42.29
N ILE A 16 -38.72 -0.88 42.87
CA ILE A 16 -37.26 -0.63 42.92
C ILE A 16 -36.61 -0.74 41.52
N LEU A 17 -37.12 -1.63 40.66
CA LEU A 17 -36.63 -1.76 39.27
C LEU A 17 -36.97 -0.55 38.38
N ILE A 18 -38.02 0.17 38.70
CA ILE A 18 -38.45 1.34 37.91
C ILE A 18 -37.68 2.62 38.29
N ILE A 19 -37.14 2.71 39.51
CA ILE A 19 -36.42 3.88 40.00
C ILE A 19 -34.94 3.90 39.52
N GLY A 20 -34.43 2.79 38.96
CA GLY A 20 -33.03 2.61 38.59
C GLY A 20 -32.55 3.28 37.28
N CYS A 21 -33.40 3.92 36.50
CA CYS A 21 -33.02 4.63 35.31
C CYS A 21 -32.93 6.13 35.56
N GLU A 22 -31.83 6.58 36.17
CA GLU A 22 -31.48 7.99 36.12
C GLU A 22 -30.98 8.31 34.70
N TYR A 23 -31.86 8.84 33.87
CA TYR A 23 -31.53 9.33 32.53
C TYR A 23 -30.71 10.62 32.69
N LYS A 24 -29.36 10.47 32.75
CA LYS A 24 -28.48 11.62 32.60
C LYS A 24 -28.69 12.22 31.21
N SER A 25 -29.52 13.25 31.15
CA SER A 25 -29.62 14.09 29.96
C SER A 25 -28.24 14.68 29.69
N THR A 26 -27.50 14.09 28.75
CA THR A 26 -26.34 14.76 28.15
C THR A 26 -26.86 15.99 27.42
N LYS A 27 -26.57 17.18 27.95
CA LYS A 27 -26.81 18.42 27.22
C LYS A 27 -26.14 18.29 25.87
N ALA A 28 -26.92 18.27 24.79
CA ALA A 28 -26.36 18.35 23.45
C ALA A 28 -25.60 19.69 23.34
N ILE A 29 -24.28 19.59 23.20
CA ILE A 29 -23.47 20.77 22.92
C ILE A 29 -23.71 21.08 21.44
N ASN A 30 -24.43 22.15 21.16
CA ASN A 30 -24.59 22.64 19.79
C ASN A 30 -23.25 23.24 19.36
N TYR A 31 -22.61 22.62 18.40
CA TYR A 31 -21.43 23.19 17.72
C TYR A 31 -21.92 23.90 16.46
N GLU A 32 -21.65 25.21 16.36
CA GLU A 32 -21.73 25.92 15.09
C GLU A 32 -20.43 25.70 14.32
N TYR A 33 -20.52 25.10 13.15
CA TYR A 33 -19.40 24.91 12.23
C TYR A 33 -19.49 25.96 11.13
N SER A 34 -18.45 26.75 10.97
CA SER A 34 -18.28 27.61 9.80
C SER A 34 -17.12 27.08 8.97
N ARG A 35 -17.33 26.96 7.67
CA ARG A 35 -16.27 26.63 6.73
C ARG A 35 -15.65 27.92 6.24
N ILE A 36 -14.35 28.09 6.49
CA ILE A 36 -13.57 29.22 5.96
C ILE A 36 -12.81 28.69 4.75
N ASP A 37 -13.19 29.15 3.57
CA ASP A 37 -12.50 28.80 2.34
C ASP A 37 -11.23 29.65 2.17
N ILE A 38 -10.08 28.97 2.07
CA ILE A 38 -8.83 29.62 1.71
C ILE A 38 -8.76 29.71 0.19
N SER A 39 -8.99 30.92 -0.33
CA SER A 39 -8.97 31.20 -1.78
C SER A 39 -7.68 31.93 -2.18
N LYS A 40 -7.48 32.11 -3.49
CA LYS A 40 -6.38 32.91 -4.02
C LYS A 40 -6.43 34.39 -3.59
N ASN A 41 -7.59 34.85 -3.13
CA ASN A 41 -7.81 36.22 -2.64
C ASN A 41 -7.61 36.37 -1.13
N THR A 42 -7.18 35.31 -0.44
CA THR A 42 -6.85 35.38 0.98
C THR A 42 -5.53 36.14 1.13
N ASP A 43 -5.50 37.13 2.00
CA ASP A 43 -4.30 37.92 2.27
C ASP A 43 -3.17 37.03 2.77
N VAL A 44 -1.99 37.27 2.22
CA VAL A 44 -0.77 36.53 2.57
C VAL A 44 -0.05 37.28 3.70
N ASP A 45 0.23 36.60 4.80
CA ASP A 45 1.14 37.13 5.82
C ASP A 45 2.55 37.26 5.25
N SER A 46 2.96 38.51 5.04
CA SER A 46 4.25 38.83 4.39
C SER A 46 5.44 38.36 5.23
N THR A 47 5.33 38.31 6.56
CA THR A 47 6.39 37.87 7.46
C THR A 47 6.61 36.38 7.31
N ILE A 48 5.53 35.59 7.33
CA ILE A 48 5.58 34.15 7.13
C ILE A 48 6.08 33.84 5.71
N ALA A 49 5.54 34.52 4.70
CA ALA A 49 5.94 34.34 3.30
C ALA A 49 7.46 34.58 3.12
N SER A 50 7.98 35.65 3.70
CA SER A 50 9.42 35.97 3.65
C SER A 50 10.27 34.91 4.36
N PHE A 51 9.80 34.41 5.51
CA PHE A 51 10.51 33.37 6.27
C PHE A 51 10.59 32.05 5.50
N ILE A 52 9.51 31.60 4.83
CA ILE A 52 9.49 30.34 4.12
C ILE A 52 10.11 30.42 2.71
N LYS A 53 10.26 31.60 2.13
CA LYS A 53 10.75 31.82 0.76
C LYS A 53 12.05 31.07 0.44
N PRO A 54 13.15 31.14 1.23
CA PRO A 54 14.39 30.44 0.94
C PRO A 54 14.21 28.90 0.87
N TYR A 55 13.35 28.34 1.73
CA TYR A 55 13.03 26.91 1.74
C TYR A 55 12.24 26.51 0.49
N THR A 56 11.27 27.33 0.09
CA THR A 56 10.47 27.11 -1.12
C THR A 56 11.34 27.12 -2.37
N GLU A 57 12.24 28.11 -2.53
CA GLU A 57 13.14 28.20 -3.67
C GLU A 57 14.10 27.01 -3.79
N ASN A 58 14.63 26.54 -2.67
CA ASN A 58 15.50 25.36 -2.64
C ASN A 58 14.72 24.08 -2.96
N LEU A 59 13.51 23.94 -2.39
CA LEU A 59 12.63 22.82 -2.68
C LEU A 59 12.25 22.78 -4.16
N ASP A 60 11.86 23.92 -4.75
CA ASP A 60 11.48 24.03 -6.15
C ASP A 60 12.60 23.57 -7.10
N LYS A 61 13.84 23.98 -6.84
CA LYS A 61 15.00 23.53 -7.64
C LYS A 61 15.19 22.01 -7.55
N SER A 62 15.07 21.43 -6.36
CA SER A 62 15.31 20.01 -6.15
C SER A 62 14.17 19.14 -6.70
N ILE A 63 12.92 19.55 -6.50
CA ILE A 63 11.75 18.74 -6.83
C ILE A 63 11.46 18.72 -8.35
N HIS A 64 11.86 19.77 -9.08
CA HIS A 64 11.70 19.85 -10.53
C HIS A 64 12.88 19.29 -11.32
N ARG A 65 13.93 18.77 -10.66
CA ARG A 65 15.04 18.09 -11.33
C ARG A 65 14.50 16.93 -12.16
N VAL A 66 14.82 16.95 -13.47
CA VAL A 66 14.47 15.89 -14.40
C VAL A 66 15.34 14.66 -14.11
N LEU A 67 14.72 13.50 -14.02
CA LEU A 67 15.38 12.22 -13.77
C LEU A 67 15.40 11.35 -15.03
N SER A 68 14.31 11.38 -15.82
CA SER A 68 14.09 10.49 -16.94
C SER A 68 13.01 11.07 -17.88
N TYR A 69 12.70 10.33 -18.95
CA TYR A 69 11.63 10.65 -19.89
C TYR A 69 10.65 9.46 -20.03
N ALA A 70 9.35 9.72 -19.97
CA ALA A 70 8.31 8.73 -20.23
C ALA A 70 7.71 8.95 -21.63
N PRO A 71 7.87 8.03 -22.60
CA PRO A 71 7.33 8.17 -23.95
C PRO A 71 5.81 8.02 -24.03
N LYS A 72 5.21 7.42 -23.00
CA LYS A 72 3.76 7.23 -22.86
C LYS A 72 3.36 7.44 -21.41
N THR A 73 2.12 7.88 -21.19
CA THR A 73 1.52 7.93 -19.86
C THR A 73 1.38 6.50 -19.31
N MET A 74 1.75 6.32 -18.03
CA MET A 74 1.58 5.06 -17.29
C MET A 74 0.61 5.29 -16.14
N HIS A 75 -0.43 4.45 -16.05
CA HIS A 75 -1.51 4.63 -15.11
C HIS A 75 -1.89 3.31 -14.40
N LYS A 76 -2.38 3.41 -13.16
CA LYS A 76 -2.75 2.22 -12.38
C LYS A 76 -4.06 1.53 -12.81
N LYS A 77 -4.77 2.07 -13.82
CA LYS A 77 -6.01 1.53 -14.36
C LYS A 77 -5.91 1.20 -15.85
N ASP A 78 -4.71 1.08 -16.39
CA ASP A 78 -4.49 0.78 -17.82
C ASP A 78 -4.47 -0.73 -18.15
N GLY A 79 -4.65 -1.57 -17.12
CA GLY A 79 -4.89 -3.01 -17.23
C GLY A 79 -5.88 -3.49 -16.17
N GLU A 80 -6.34 -4.72 -16.28
CA GLU A 80 -7.35 -5.31 -15.37
C GLU A 80 -6.71 -5.77 -14.05
N MET A 81 -5.74 -6.69 -14.13
CA MET A 81 -5.08 -7.31 -12.97
C MET A 81 -3.63 -6.87 -12.80
N GLU A 82 -3.09 -6.12 -13.71
CA GLU A 82 -1.78 -5.47 -13.68
C GLU A 82 -1.89 -4.06 -14.22
N SER A 83 -0.85 -3.25 -14.07
CA SER A 83 -0.80 -1.91 -14.64
C SER A 83 0.62 -1.52 -15.01
N THR A 84 0.77 -0.67 -16.03
CA THR A 84 2.11 -0.26 -16.46
C THR A 84 2.90 0.42 -15.36
N ILE A 85 2.27 1.32 -14.58
CA ILE A 85 2.94 1.95 -13.43
C ILE A 85 3.20 0.96 -12.30
N GLY A 86 2.31 0.00 -12.06
CA GLY A 86 2.49 -1.05 -11.06
C GLY A 86 3.67 -1.95 -11.40
N ASN A 87 3.74 -2.40 -12.66
CA ASN A 87 4.84 -3.19 -13.17
C ASN A 87 6.17 -2.44 -13.03
N LEU A 88 6.21 -1.15 -13.45
CA LEU A 88 7.39 -0.30 -13.30
C LEU A 88 7.87 -0.20 -11.84
N MET A 89 6.94 0.04 -10.92
CA MET A 89 7.28 0.20 -9.50
C MET A 89 7.83 -1.09 -8.89
N ALA A 90 7.22 -2.23 -9.20
CA ALA A 90 7.69 -3.51 -8.70
C ALA A 90 9.04 -3.91 -9.32
N ASP A 91 9.27 -3.62 -10.60
CA ASP A 91 10.55 -3.84 -11.27
C ASP A 91 11.65 -2.95 -10.68
N ALA A 92 11.34 -1.68 -10.37
CA ALA A 92 12.27 -0.78 -9.69
C ALA A 92 12.71 -1.34 -8.32
N ILE A 93 11.78 -1.89 -7.53
CA ILE A 93 12.12 -2.54 -6.27
C ILE A 93 13.04 -3.75 -6.51
N MET A 94 12.72 -4.60 -7.46
CA MET A 94 13.55 -5.78 -7.75
C MET A 94 14.95 -5.38 -8.25
N GLU A 95 15.06 -4.40 -9.13
CA GLU A 95 16.35 -3.98 -9.71
C GLU A 95 17.24 -3.28 -8.68
N GLU A 96 16.68 -2.40 -7.85
CA GLU A 96 17.47 -1.60 -6.90
C GLU A 96 17.78 -2.33 -5.59
N VAL A 97 16.84 -3.13 -5.10
CA VAL A 97 16.97 -3.75 -3.77
C VAL A 97 17.66 -5.11 -3.84
N SER A 98 17.49 -5.89 -4.93
CA SER A 98 18.08 -7.24 -5.02
C SER A 98 19.61 -7.26 -4.88
N PRO A 99 20.37 -6.35 -5.51
CA PRO A 99 21.82 -6.31 -5.32
C PRO A 99 22.23 -6.01 -3.88
N LEU A 100 21.53 -5.09 -3.24
CA LEU A 100 21.78 -4.70 -1.84
C LEU A 100 21.48 -5.87 -0.89
N PHE A 101 20.35 -6.54 -1.10
CA PHE A 101 19.97 -7.71 -0.31
C PHE A 101 20.98 -8.85 -0.49
N HIS A 102 21.36 -9.16 -1.74
CA HIS A 102 22.32 -10.19 -2.05
C HIS A 102 23.71 -9.92 -1.44
N SER A 103 24.17 -8.68 -1.48
CA SER A 103 25.47 -8.30 -0.91
C SER A 103 25.56 -8.60 0.59
N LYS A 104 24.45 -8.38 1.31
CA LYS A 104 24.34 -8.56 2.78
C LYS A 104 24.07 -9.99 3.20
N THR A 105 23.23 -10.72 2.47
CA THR A 105 22.69 -12.02 2.91
C THR A 105 23.17 -13.21 2.08
N LYS A 106 23.74 -12.97 0.89
CA LYS A 106 24.03 -13.95 -0.16
C LYS A 106 22.79 -14.63 -0.75
N ASN A 107 21.60 -14.27 -0.29
CA ASN A 107 20.33 -14.75 -0.82
C ASN A 107 19.83 -13.85 -1.95
N LYS A 108 18.82 -14.31 -2.70
CA LYS A 108 18.16 -13.56 -3.77
C LYS A 108 16.71 -13.25 -3.38
N ILE A 109 16.20 -12.10 -3.78
CA ILE A 109 14.77 -11.81 -3.69
C ILE A 109 14.08 -12.61 -4.79
N ASP A 110 13.08 -13.40 -4.42
CA ASP A 110 12.33 -14.22 -5.36
C ASP A 110 11.29 -13.38 -6.12
N PHE A 111 10.56 -12.52 -5.41
CA PHE A 111 9.58 -11.62 -6.03
C PHE A 111 9.27 -10.42 -5.15
N CYS A 112 8.59 -9.44 -5.76
CA CYS A 112 8.07 -8.24 -5.09
C CYS A 112 6.55 -8.20 -5.18
N LEU A 113 5.88 -7.78 -4.11
CA LEU A 113 4.47 -7.38 -4.09
C LEU A 113 4.31 -6.06 -3.33
N LEU A 114 3.68 -5.08 -3.97
CA LEU A 114 3.21 -3.86 -3.32
C LEU A 114 1.68 -3.76 -3.42
N ASN A 115 1.09 -2.75 -2.78
CA ASN A 115 -0.35 -2.57 -2.82
C ASN A 115 -0.79 -1.56 -3.89
N TYR A 116 -1.93 -1.84 -4.51
CA TYR A 116 -2.58 -0.95 -5.48
C TYR A 116 -2.86 0.45 -4.90
N GLY A 117 -3.27 0.51 -3.62
CA GLY A 117 -3.55 1.74 -2.90
C GLY A 117 -2.33 2.64 -2.70
N GLY A 118 -1.12 2.07 -2.71
CA GLY A 118 0.15 2.78 -2.62
C GLY A 118 0.44 3.68 -3.82
N ILE A 119 -0.12 3.38 -4.99
CA ILE A 119 0.00 4.20 -6.20
C ILE A 119 -0.99 5.36 -6.12
N ARG A 120 -0.51 6.60 -5.94
CA ARG A 120 -1.37 7.77 -5.70
C ARG A 120 -1.59 8.66 -6.92
N ASP A 121 -0.70 8.60 -7.90
CA ASP A 121 -0.79 9.38 -9.14
C ASP A 121 -0.28 8.53 -10.32
N ARG A 122 -0.17 9.10 -11.49
CA ARG A 122 0.32 8.52 -12.73
C ARG A 122 1.64 9.17 -13.17
N ILE A 123 2.37 8.51 -14.06
CA ILE A 123 3.49 9.11 -14.77
C ILE A 123 2.96 9.61 -16.12
N GLU A 124 2.94 10.92 -16.31
CA GLU A 124 2.54 11.51 -17.58
C GLU A 124 3.64 11.33 -18.65
N LYS A 125 3.22 11.26 -19.92
CA LYS A 125 4.15 11.37 -21.04
C LYS A 125 4.96 12.66 -20.93
N GLY A 126 6.28 12.58 -21.07
CA GLY A 126 7.19 13.73 -20.97
C GLY A 126 8.25 13.54 -19.90
N ASN A 127 8.78 14.65 -19.38
CA ASN A 127 9.82 14.63 -18.37
C ASN A 127 9.33 14.06 -17.05
N VAL A 128 10.07 13.11 -16.52
CA VAL A 128 9.85 12.52 -15.20
C VAL A 128 10.80 13.19 -14.21
N THR A 129 10.26 13.78 -13.17
CA THR A 129 10.99 14.57 -12.18
C THR A 129 10.96 13.95 -10.81
N VAL A 130 11.74 14.47 -9.87
CA VAL A 130 11.64 14.12 -8.44
C VAL A 130 10.20 14.29 -7.95
N LYS A 131 9.51 15.37 -8.36
CA LYS A 131 8.09 15.63 -8.05
C LYS A 131 7.18 14.49 -8.50
N THR A 132 7.48 13.86 -9.63
CA THR A 132 6.72 12.70 -10.13
C THR A 132 6.79 11.55 -9.13
N ALA A 133 7.97 11.22 -8.62
CA ALA A 133 8.14 10.17 -7.61
C ALA A 133 7.37 10.47 -6.31
N TYR A 134 7.39 11.73 -5.85
CA TYR A 134 6.61 12.17 -4.68
C TYR A 134 5.10 12.07 -4.90
N LYS A 135 4.61 12.36 -6.09
CA LYS A 135 3.18 12.25 -6.42
C LYS A 135 2.70 10.81 -6.46
N ILE A 136 3.46 9.90 -7.07
CA ILE A 136 3.07 8.49 -7.20
C ILE A 136 3.23 7.72 -5.89
N MET A 137 4.24 8.06 -5.07
CA MET A 137 4.54 7.43 -3.79
C MET A 137 4.82 8.48 -2.68
N PRO A 138 3.78 9.15 -2.14
CA PRO A 138 3.95 10.20 -1.13
C PRO A 138 4.27 9.68 0.27
N PHE A 139 4.21 8.37 0.47
CA PHE A 139 4.40 7.75 1.78
C PHE A 139 5.89 7.56 2.11
N GLU A 140 6.20 7.50 3.41
CA GLU A 140 7.56 7.27 3.92
C GLU A 140 7.87 5.77 4.13
N ASN A 141 7.10 4.88 3.50
CA ASN A 141 7.25 3.44 3.64
C ASN A 141 8.60 2.97 3.10
N SER A 142 9.24 2.08 3.85
CA SER A 142 10.50 1.45 3.47
C SER A 142 10.28 0.05 2.92
N VAL A 143 11.18 -0.39 2.06
CA VAL A 143 11.19 -1.78 1.59
C VAL A 143 11.69 -2.69 2.71
N VAL A 144 10.97 -3.80 2.91
CA VAL A 144 11.39 -4.92 3.73
C VAL A 144 11.45 -6.18 2.88
N VAL A 145 12.36 -7.08 3.18
CA VAL A 145 12.43 -8.40 2.55
C VAL A 145 12.09 -9.44 3.61
N LEU A 146 11.07 -10.23 3.33
CA LEU A 146 10.53 -11.23 4.24
C LEU A 146 10.81 -12.63 3.69
N LYS A 147 11.33 -13.54 4.51
CA LYS A 147 11.34 -14.96 4.18
C LYS A 147 10.01 -15.57 4.58
N MET A 148 9.26 -16.02 3.62
CA MET A 148 7.91 -16.53 3.79
C MET A 148 7.82 -17.99 3.40
N SER A 149 7.17 -18.82 4.21
CA SER A 149 6.84 -20.18 3.80
C SER A 149 5.92 -20.19 2.58
N GLY A 150 6.05 -21.21 1.72
CA GLY A 150 5.18 -21.37 0.55
C GLY A 150 3.70 -21.45 0.91
N LYS A 151 3.35 -21.96 2.10
CA LYS A 151 1.96 -21.91 2.61
C LYS A 151 1.43 -20.47 2.74
N LYS A 152 2.27 -19.51 3.17
CA LYS A 152 1.91 -18.09 3.26
C LYS A 152 1.86 -17.44 1.88
N VAL A 153 2.80 -17.79 0.99
CA VAL A 153 2.78 -17.35 -0.40
C VAL A 153 1.53 -17.84 -1.12
N LYS A 154 1.06 -19.07 -0.86
CA LYS A 154 -0.24 -19.54 -1.37
C LYS A 154 -1.41 -18.67 -0.87
N LYS A 155 -1.42 -18.25 0.41
CA LYS A 155 -2.43 -17.31 0.93
C LYS A 155 -2.37 -15.95 0.24
N LEU A 156 -1.16 -15.46 -0.11
CA LEU A 156 -0.98 -14.24 -0.90
C LEU A 156 -1.66 -14.39 -2.28
N PHE A 157 -1.46 -15.49 -3.00
CA PHE A 157 -2.11 -15.71 -4.29
C PHE A 157 -3.65 -15.81 -4.16
N LEU A 158 -4.17 -16.44 -3.10
CA LEU A 158 -5.59 -16.45 -2.80
C LEU A 158 -6.14 -15.04 -2.52
N TYR A 159 -5.36 -14.18 -1.85
CA TYR A 159 -5.72 -12.79 -1.65
C TYR A 159 -5.83 -12.05 -2.98
N LEU A 160 -4.85 -12.19 -3.89
CA LEU A 160 -4.89 -11.57 -5.21
C LEU A 160 -6.12 -12.03 -6.02
N SER A 161 -6.47 -13.32 -5.95
CA SER A 161 -7.67 -13.88 -6.57
C SER A 161 -8.96 -13.25 -6.02
N LYS A 162 -9.03 -13.08 -4.71
CA LYS A 162 -10.23 -12.55 -4.03
C LYS A 162 -10.46 -11.06 -4.30
N TYR A 163 -9.40 -10.25 -4.20
CA TYR A 163 -9.54 -8.79 -4.25
C TYR A 163 -9.43 -8.20 -5.66
N GLN A 164 -8.91 -8.94 -6.63
CA GLN A 164 -8.88 -8.61 -8.06
C GLN A 164 -8.44 -7.16 -8.34
N LYS A 165 -7.32 -6.75 -7.76
CA LYS A 165 -6.72 -5.42 -7.96
C LYS A 165 -5.39 -5.57 -8.67
N ALA A 166 -5.05 -4.59 -9.51
CA ALA A 166 -3.76 -4.48 -10.19
C ALA A 166 -2.63 -4.14 -9.21
N HIS A 167 -2.33 -5.05 -8.27
CA HIS A 167 -1.23 -4.89 -7.33
C HIS A 167 0.11 -4.90 -8.08
N PRO A 168 1.05 -3.97 -7.77
CA PRO A 168 2.40 -4.05 -8.31
C PRO A 168 3.07 -5.37 -7.96
N ILE A 169 3.51 -6.12 -8.96
CA ILE A 169 4.13 -7.43 -8.78
C ILE A 169 5.29 -7.60 -9.78
N SER A 170 6.40 -8.21 -9.34
CA SER A 170 7.54 -8.52 -10.20
C SER A 170 8.27 -9.76 -9.70
N GLY A 171 8.85 -10.55 -10.60
CA GLY A 171 9.53 -11.81 -10.30
C GLY A 171 8.60 -13.01 -10.18
N VAL A 172 7.29 -12.82 -10.31
CA VAL A 172 6.28 -13.88 -10.27
C VAL A 172 5.22 -13.65 -11.35
N ARG A 173 4.69 -14.73 -11.89
CA ARG A 173 3.51 -14.76 -12.75
C ARG A 173 2.43 -15.60 -12.11
N VAL A 174 1.22 -15.08 -12.02
CA VAL A 174 0.09 -15.76 -11.37
C VAL A 174 -1.08 -15.80 -12.36
N ASN A 175 -1.53 -16.99 -12.64
CA ASN A 175 -2.68 -17.27 -13.49
C ASN A 175 -3.80 -17.85 -12.62
N ILE A 176 -4.88 -17.11 -12.49
CA ILE A 176 -5.99 -17.40 -11.60
C ILE A 176 -7.17 -17.85 -12.44
N SER A 177 -7.71 -19.03 -12.15
CA SER A 177 -8.99 -19.51 -12.66
C SER A 177 -9.93 -19.85 -11.50
N GLU A 178 -11.18 -20.16 -11.79
CA GLU A 178 -12.15 -20.56 -10.76
C GLU A 178 -11.74 -21.85 -10.03
N GLN A 179 -11.01 -22.72 -10.71
CA GLN A 179 -10.65 -24.05 -10.20
C GLN A 179 -9.25 -24.09 -9.61
N GLU A 180 -8.33 -23.24 -10.11
CA GLU A 180 -6.91 -23.38 -9.79
C GLU A 180 -6.17 -22.03 -9.85
N ILE A 181 -5.15 -21.91 -9.01
CA ILE A 181 -4.16 -20.83 -9.09
C ILE A 181 -2.83 -21.44 -9.51
N ASN A 182 -2.40 -21.12 -10.71
CA ASN A 182 -1.10 -21.52 -11.24
C ASN A 182 -0.12 -20.34 -11.11
N ALA A 183 1.02 -20.57 -10.49
CA ALA A 183 2.04 -19.55 -10.32
C ALA A 183 3.42 -20.06 -10.71
N THR A 184 4.23 -19.15 -11.28
CA THR A 184 5.67 -19.35 -11.47
C THR A 184 6.44 -18.23 -10.81
N ILE A 185 7.49 -18.57 -10.06
CA ILE A 185 8.38 -17.63 -9.39
C ILE A 185 9.77 -17.78 -10.01
N GLN A 186 10.35 -16.69 -10.54
CA GLN A 186 11.60 -16.69 -11.28
C GLN A 186 11.62 -17.78 -12.38
N GLY A 187 10.49 -17.94 -13.09
CA GLY A 187 10.30 -18.91 -14.17
C GLY A 187 10.13 -20.38 -13.72
N LYS A 188 10.20 -20.68 -12.42
CA LYS A 188 9.99 -22.02 -11.86
C LYS A 188 8.56 -22.15 -11.32
N LYS A 189 7.98 -23.34 -11.44
CA LYS A 189 6.66 -23.62 -10.86
C LYS A 189 6.71 -23.39 -9.36
N PHE A 190 5.69 -22.71 -8.84
CA PHE A 190 5.56 -22.47 -7.39
C PHE A 190 5.45 -23.80 -6.62
N ASP A 191 6.22 -23.91 -5.55
CA ASP A 191 6.22 -25.06 -4.64
C ASP A 191 5.79 -24.61 -3.23
N PRO A 192 4.65 -25.06 -2.71
CA PRO A 192 4.17 -24.69 -1.39
C PRO A 192 5.00 -25.24 -0.23
N LEU A 193 5.96 -26.11 -0.49
CA LEU A 193 6.87 -26.68 0.52
C LEU A 193 8.17 -25.88 0.69
N GLN A 194 8.47 -24.98 -0.24
CA GLN A 194 9.64 -24.11 -0.19
C GLN A 194 9.35 -22.79 0.54
N SER A 195 10.40 -22.08 0.92
CA SER A 195 10.33 -20.71 1.42
C SER A 195 10.86 -19.74 0.38
N TYR A 196 10.34 -18.51 0.37
CA TYR A 196 10.62 -17.49 -0.63
C TYR A 196 10.95 -16.16 0.03
N TYR A 197 11.95 -15.46 -0.50
CA TYR A 197 12.25 -14.08 -0.11
C TYR A 197 11.40 -13.10 -0.91
N VAL A 198 10.49 -12.41 -0.22
CA VAL A 198 9.51 -11.51 -0.80
C VAL A 198 9.81 -10.07 -0.41
N ALA A 199 10.06 -9.20 -1.38
CA ALA A 199 10.16 -7.77 -1.14
C ALA A 199 8.76 -7.15 -1.05
N THR A 200 8.54 -6.32 -0.03
CA THR A 200 7.28 -5.59 0.17
C THR A 200 7.53 -4.30 0.97
N SER A 201 6.47 -3.58 1.34
CA SER A 201 6.59 -2.40 2.20
C SER A 201 6.45 -2.77 3.68
N ASP A 202 7.08 -1.99 4.54
CA ASP A 202 6.90 -2.08 6.00
C ASP A 202 5.44 -1.84 6.43
N TYR A 203 4.68 -1.03 5.67
CA TYR A 203 3.24 -0.85 5.85
C TYR A 203 2.46 -2.16 5.65
N LEU A 204 2.74 -2.89 4.57
CA LEU A 204 2.08 -4.17 4.28
C LEU A 204 2.50 -5.26 5.27
N PHE A 205 3.78 -5.28 5.63
CA PHE A 205 4.29 -6.19 6.66
C PHE A 205 3.58 -6.02 8.00
N ARG A 206 3.17 -4.79 8.36
CA ARG A 206 2.40 -4.49 9.57
C ARG A 206 0.88 -4.71 9.43
N GLY A 207 0.44 -5.45 8.42
CA GLY A 207 -0.97 -5.78 8.19
C GLY A 207 -1.76 -4.76 7.38
N GLY A 208 -1.08 -3.79 6.74
CA GLY A 208 -1.72 -2.85 5.81
C GLY A 208 -2.49 -3.57 4.70
N ASP A 209 -3.60 -2.97 4.24
CA ASP A 209 -4.52 -3.51 3.24
C ASP A 209 -5.02 -4.94 3.56
N GLN A 210 -5.07 -5.32 4.85
CA GLN A 210 -5.47 -6.65 5.33
C GLN A 210 -4.58 -7.79 4.79
N MET A 211 -3.33 -7.50 4.44
CA MET A 211 -2.35 -8.47 3.92
C MET A 211 -1.68 -9.25 5.07
N VAL A 212 -2.50 -9.86 5.93
CA VAL A 212 -2.07 -10.59 7.13
C VAL A 212 -1.16 -11.79 6.85
N PHE A 213 -1.07 -12.25 5.60
CA PHE A 213 -0.13 -13.32 5.22
C PHE A 213 1.34 -12.88 5.34
N PHE A 214 1.62 -11.59 5.46
CA PHE A 214 2.97 -11.08 5.74
C PHE A 214 3.36 -11.14 7.21
N GLU A 215 2.40 -11.33 8.13
CA GLU A 215 2.68 -11.44 9.57
C GLU A 215 3.52 -12.68 9.88
N ASN A 216 4.37 -12.58 10.93
CA ASN A 216 5.21 -13.68 11.42
C ASN A 216 5.96 -14.41 10.30
N PRO A 217 6.79 -13.75 9.48
CA PRO A 217 7.66 -14.42 8.51
C PRO A 217 8.75 -15.23 9.21
N GLU A 218 9.45 -16.10 8.48
CA GLU A 218 10.58 -16.86 9.00
C GLU A 218 11.79 -15.95 9.30
N GLU A 219 12.02 -14.95 8.44
CA GLU A 219 13.06 -13.93 8.60
C GLU A 219 12.54 -12.57 8.13
N ILE A 220 13.08 -11.49 8.72
CA ILE A 220 12.78 -10.10 8.36
C ILE A 220 14.11 -9.37 8.11
N HIS A 221 14.21 -8.73 6.96
CA HIS A 221 15.34 -7.90 6.59
C HIS A 221 14.86 -6.46 6.29
N TYR A 222 15.16 -5.55 7.19
CA TYR A 222 14.88 -4.13 6.99
C TYR A 222 15.96 -3.53 6.10
N THR A 223 15.56 -2.93 4.99
CA THR A 223 16.52 -2.31 4.06
C THR A 223 16.82 -0.87 4.43
N ASN A 224 15.93 -0.20 5.18
CA ASN A 224 15.92 1.24 5.44
C ASN A 224 15.90 2.08 4.14
N TYR A 225 15.51 1.49 3.03
CA TYR A 225 15.43 2.11 1.72
C TYR A 225 13.97 2.45 1.43
N LYS A 226 13.64 3.74 1.44
CA LYS A 226 12.28 4.21 1.19
C LYS A 226 11.87 3.90 -0.25
N ILE A 227 10.66 3.41 -0.47
CA ILE A 227 10.15 3.06 -1.80
C ILE A 227 10.26 4.26 -2.76
N ARG A 228 9.94 5.47 -2.28
CA ARG A 228 10.10 6.70 -3.09
C ARG A 228 11.56 6.93 -3.50
N SER A 229 12.52 6.71 -2.60
CA SER A 229 13.95 6.84 -2.92
C SER A 229 14.38 5.79 -3.94
N VAL A 230 13.90 4.54 -3.82
CA VAL A 230 14.11 3.49 -4.83
C VAL A 230 13.63 3.97 -6.21
N LEU A 231 12.44 4.57 -6.29
CA LEU A 231 11.92 5.10 -7.56
C LEU A 231 12.76 6.24 -8.11
N ILE A 232 13.22 7.17 -7.25
CA ILE A 232 14.09 8.29 -7.68
C ILE A 232 15.40 7.74 -8.23
N ASP A 233 16.03 6.80 -7.56
CA ASP A 233 17.30 6.22 -7.97
C ASP A 233 17.15 5.40 -9.25
N TYR A 234 16.09 4.59 -9.34
CA TYR A 234 15.75 3.84 -10.56
C TYR A 234 15.51 4.77 -11.76
N PHE A 235 14.70 5.83 -11.58
CA PHE A 235 14.44 6.80 -12.67
C PHE A 235 15.72 7.50 -13.10
N SER A 236 16.61 7.85 -12.17
CA SER A 236 17.87 8.53 -12.46
C SER A 236 18.85 7.69 -13.27
N LYS A 237 18.71 6.37 -13.27
CA LYS A 237 19.55 5.43 -14.02
C LYS A 237 19.02 5.13 -15.43
N LYS A 238 17.83 5.59 -15.77
CA LYS A 238 17.16 5.27 -17.03
C LYS A 238 16.91 6.55 -17.82
N ASP A 239 17.47 6.67 -19.02
CA ASP A 239 17.16 7.79 -19.92
C ASP A 239 15.68 7.81 -20.30
N THR A 240 15.09 6.64 -20.44
CA THR A 240 13.68 6.47 -20.83
C THR A 240 13.01 5.40 -19.97
N LEU A 241 11.88 5.75 -19.34
CA LEU A 241 11.04 4.81 -18.60
C LEU A 241 10.06 4.14 -19.56
N ARG A 242 10.13 2.83 -19.63
CA ARG A 242 9.20 1.99 -20.38
C ARG A 242 8.65 0.91 -19.47
N SER A 243 7.36 0.66 -19.55
CA SER A 243 6.70 -0.47 -18.92
C SER A 243 5.53 -0.90 -19.78
N THR A 244 5.24 -2.18 -19.79
CA THR A 244 4.16 -2.80 -20.56
C THR A 244 3.35 -3.74 -19.68
N LEU A 245 2.14 -4.03 -20.08
CA LEU A 245 1.38 -5.14 -19.53
C LEU A 245 1.96 -6.42 -20.13
N ASP A 246 2.44 -7.31 -19.29
CA ASP A 246 3.15 -8.54 -19.71
C ASP A 246 2.60 -9.82 -19.05
N GLN A 247 1.33 -9.74 -18.61
CA GLN A 247 0.56 -10.86 -18.05
C GLN A 247 1.15 -11.44 -16.76
N ARG A 248 1.61 -10.56 -15.86
CA ARG A 248 2.13 -10.97 -14.56
C ARG A 248 1.06 -11.54 -13.65
N LEU A 249 -0.13 -10.99 -13.74
CA LEU A 249 -1.31 -11.41 -13.00
C LEU A 249 -2.48 -11.47 -13.96
N VAL A 250 -3.03 -12.67 -14.19
CA VAL A 250 -4.11 -12.91 -15.13
C VAL A 250 -5.27 -13.58 -14.42
N LEU A 251 -6.47 -13.09 -14.65
CA LEU A 251 -7.71 -13.71 -14.20
C LEU A 251 -8.43 -14.31 -15.41
N ASN A 252 -8.43 -15.65 -15.50
CA ASN A 252 -9.19 -16.36 -16.51
C ASN A 252 -10.62 -16.52 -16.02
N LYS A 253 -11.51 -15.66 -16.50
CA LYS A 253 -12.96 -15.84 -16.39
C LYS A 253 -13.34 -16.88 -17.44
N ASN A 254 -13.96 -17.99 -17.03
CA ASN A 254 -14.55 -18.91 -17.98
C ASN A 254 -15.55 -18.13 -18.83
N SER A 255 -15.35 -18.13 -20.15
CA SER A 255 -16.27 -17.62 -21.17
C SER A 255 -17.48 -18.54 -21.29
#